data_d42fe567fe1d422b29b38fc757566e61
#
_entry.id   d42fe567fe1d422b29b38fc757566e61
#
_cell.length_a   1.000
_cell.length_b   1.000
_cell.length_c   1.000
_cell.angle_alpha   90.00
_cell.angle_beta   90.00
_cell.angle_gamma   90.00
#
_symmetry.space_group_name_H-M   'P 1'
#
loop_
_entity.id
_entity.type
_entity.pdbx_description
1 polymer ?
#
loop_
_entity_poly.entity_id
_entity_poly.type
_entity_poly.pdbx_seq_one_letter_code
_entity_poly.pdbx_strand_id
1 'polypeptide(L)'
;MAQTAQTAYIVSHSYSSVIGQLAVSIPDFPECSHSLVKSLSHYSDQELLTLYQRHPDSGQYFAAIFCRYSPMIYTLVRHSARSPVQADYLFAMTWRHLFYELSGLDLRATGTAQHTPLTLQSWLINITAVCINRADLPAVEEIHYDLQSAPPPLWCYIERALDLLPPALRLMVLMAQTFNWSETRIAAYLQAEGEVISSAEVRTHLQEGYRLLEEALPEDVRAIYLQGREFDTQNLEESSRR
;
A
#
# COMPACT_ATOMS: atom_id res chain seq x y z
N MET A 1 14.38 -50.69 -21.33
CA MET A 1 15.01 -49.38 -21.01
C MET A 1 14.43 -48.20 -21.78
N ALA A 2 13.78 -48.33 -22.91
CA ALA A 2 13.19 -47.20 -23.67
C ALA A 2 11.87 -46.67 -23.10
N GLN A 3 11.10 -47.49 -22.39
CA GLN A 3 9.79 -47.13 -21.85
C GLN A 3 9.86 -46.20 -20.60
N THR A 4 10.92 -46.33 -19.82
CA THR A 4 11.14 -45.48 -18.60
C THR A 4 11.57 -44.04 -18.96
N ALA A 5 12.29 -43.86 -20.04
CA ALA A 5 12.72 -42.53 -20.51
C ALA A 5 11.55 -41.71 -21.10
N GLN A 6 10.61 -42.38 -21.76
CA GLN A 6 9.46 -41.73 -22.36
C GLN A 6 8.43 -41.28 -21.31
N THR A 7 8.25 -42.08 -20.24
CA THR A 7 7.37 -41.73 -19.12
C THR A 7 7.93 -40.52 -18.34
N ALA A 8 9.24 -40.45 -18.10
CA ALA A 8 9.89 -39.32 -17.44
C ALA A 8 9.78 -38.01 -18.26
N TYR A 9 9.88 -38.10 -19.60
CA TYR A 9 9.76 -36.95 -20.50
C TYR A 9 8.33 -36.38 -20.53
N ILE A 10 7.31 -37.24 -20.55
CA ILE A 10 5.89 -36.84 -20.55
C ILE A 10 5.53 -36.17 -19.19
N VAL A 11 6.01 -36.73 -18.08
CA VAL A 11 5.77 -36.17 -16.73
C VAL A 11 6.43 -34.81 -16.59
N SER A 12 7.67 -34.63 -17.05
CA SER A 12 8.36 -33.33 -16.97
C SER A 12 7.70 -32.25 -17.82
N HIS A 13 7.18 -32.59 -19.02
CA HIS A 13 6.44 -31.62 -19.86
C HIS A 13 5.07 -31.27 -19.29
N SER A 14 4.38 -32.20 -18.66
CA SER A 14 3.10 -31.94 -18.00
C SER A 14 3.27 -31.04 -16.79
N TYR A 15 4.30 -31.22 -15.97
CA TYR A 15 4.60 -30.34 -14.85
C TYR A 15 5.01 -28.94 -15.31
N SER A 16 5.79 -28.80 -16.38
CA SER A 16 6.17 -27.50 -16.92
C SER A 16 4.97 -26.70 -17.45
N SER A 17 4.00 -27.38 -18.06
CA SER A 17 2.74 -26.79 -18.52
C SER A 17 1.82 -26.36 -17.37
N VAL A 18 1.75 -27.16 -16.31
CA VAL A 18 0.96 -26.84 -15.11
C VAL A 18 1.59 -25.70 -14.30
N ILE A 19 2.92 -25.66 -14.17
CA ILE A 19 3.65 -24.56 -13.53
C ILE A 19 3.51 -23.27 -14.32
N GLY A 20 3.47 -23.32 -15.66
CA GLY A 20 3.22 -22.17 -16.52
C GLY A 20 1.81 -21.56 -16.35
N GLN A 21 0.81 -22.36 -15.93
CA GLN A 21 -0.55 -21.88 -15.61
C GLN A 21 -0.68 -21.29 -14.20
N LEU A 22 0.34 -21.42 -13.35
CA LEU A 22 0.41 -20.83 -12.01
C LEU A 22 1.10 -19.44 -12.01
N ALA A 23 1.41 -18.91 -13.20
CA ALA A 23 2.00 -17.57 -13.29
C ALA A 23 1.02 -16.53 -12.71
N VAL A 24 1.37 -15.98 -11.57
CA VAL A 24 0.63 -14.88 -10.96
C VAL A 24 0.78 -13.64 -11.83
N SER A 25 -0.34 -13.07 -12.27
CA SER A 25 -0.30 -11.74 -12.88
C SER A 25 0.03 -10.72 -11.79
N ILE A 26 1.19 -10.12 -11.92
CA ILE A 26 1.63 -9.06 -11.00
C ILE A 26 0.97 -7.75 -11.46
N PRO A 27 0.34 -6.97 -10.56
CA PRO A 27 -0.19 -5.67 -10.90
C PRO A 27 0.90 -4.74 -11.45
N ASP A 28 0.54 -3.87 -12.37
CA ASP A 28 1.41 -2.79 -12.81
C ASP A 28 1.41 -1.66 -11.77
N PHE A 29 2.59 -1.18 -11.45
CA PHE A 29 2.81 -0.09 -10.50
C PHE A 29 3.48 1.08 -11.25
N PRO A 30 2.69 2.05 -11.76
CA PRO A 30 3.20 3.16 -12.58
C PRO A 30 4.30 3.97 -11.89
N GLU A 31 4.25 4.09 -10.56
CA GLU A 31 5.25 4.76 -9.75
C GLU A 31 6.66 4.18 -9.93
N CYS A 32 6.76 2.90 -10.25
CA CYS A 32 8.05 2.24 -10.48
C CYS A 32 8.72 2.74 -11.77
N SER A 33 7.96 3.35 -12.65
CA SER A 33 8.44 3.99 -13.88
C SER A 33 8.80 5.47 -13.69
N HIS A 34 8.44 6.07 -12.55
CA HIS A 34 8.70 7.48 -12.28
C HIS A 34 10.21 7.78 -12.17
N SER A 35 10.64 8.95 -12.67
CA SER A 35 12.06 9.33 -12.73
C SER A 35 12.76 9.33 -11.37
N LEU A 36 12.08 9.84 -10.32
CA LEU A 36 12.61 9.86 -8.95
C LEU A 36 12.89 8.44 -8.44
N VAL A 37 12.02 7.47 -8.71
CA VAL A 37 12.18 6.09 -8.28
C VAL A 37 13.26 5.39 -9.12
N LYS A 38 13.24 5.56 -10.45
CA LYS A 38 14.25 4.99 -11.35
C LYS A 38 15.67 5.45 -11.04
N SER A 39 15.85 6.71 -10.63
CA SER A 39 17.15 7.25 -10.27
C SER A 39 17.80 6.52 -9.09
N LEU A 40 17.00 5.81 -8.26
CA LEU A 40 17.45 5.05 -7.11
C LEU A 40 17.75 3.58 -7.40
N SER A 41 17.59 3.13 -8.64
CA SER A 41 17.76 1.71 -9.01
C SER A 41 19.17 1.16 -8.77
N HIS A 42 20.19 2.02 -8.81
CA HIS A 42 21.60 1.66 -8.61
C HIS A 42 22.03 1.53 -7.13
N TYR A 43 21.21 2.02 -6.18
CA TYR A 43 21.49 1.89 -4.77
C TYR A 43 21.32 0.44 -4.28
N SER A 44 22.22 0.01 -3.40
CA SER A 44 22.07 -1.27 -2.69
C SER A 44 20.89 -1.20 -1.68
N ASP A 45 20.45 -2.36 -1.23
CA ASP A 45 19.39 -2.46 -0.21
C ASP A 45 19.76 -1.75 1.09
N GLN A 46 21.02 -1.87 1.49
CA GLN A 46 21.52 -1.21 2.71
C GLN A 46 21.54 0.31 2.58
N GLU A 47 21.87 0.84 1.40
CA GLU A 47 21.85 2.27 1.13
C GLU A 47 20.41 2.79 1.09
N LEU A 48 19.50 2.10 0.38
CA LEU A 48 18.07 2.48 0.33
C LEU A 48 17.44 2.47 1.72
N LEU A 49 17.70 1.43 2.51
CA LEU A 49 17.20 1.34 3.88
C LEU A 49 17.74 2.48 4.74
N THR A 50 19.03 2.77 4.62
CA THR A 50 19.66 3.87 5.38
C THR A 50 19.07 5.23 4.98
N LEU A 51 18.83 5.46 3.69
CA LEU A 51 18.22 6.69 3.18
C LEU A 51 16.79 6.83 3.66
N TYR A 52 15.98 5.76 3.61
CA TYR A 52 14.62 5.72 4.13
C TYR A 52 14.57 6.08 5.63
N GLN A 53 15.45 5.49 6.43
CA GLN A 53 15.51 5.72 7.88
C GLN A 53 15.97 7.14 8.24
N ARG A 54 16.87 7.73 7.46
CA ARG A 54 17.39 9.08 7.70
C ARG A 54 16.47 10.19 7.19
N HIS A 55 15.64 9.88 6.20
CA HIS A 55 14.75 10.84 5.55
C HIS A 55 13.30 10.34 5.56
N PRO A 56 12.67 10.24 6.76
CA PRO A 56 11.31 9.71 6.89
C PRO A 56 10.26 10.54 6.17
N ASP A 57 10.58 11.82 5.88
CA ASP A 57 9.71 12.76 5.16
C ASP A 57 9.92 12.73 3.64
N SER A 58 10.66 11.73 3.13
CA SER A 58 10.88 11.51 1.71
C SER A 58 10.35 10.13 1.30
N GLY A 59 9.33 10.12 0.44
CA GLY A 59 8.64 8.89 0.04
C GLY A 59 9.34 8.10 -1.06
N GLN A 60 10.22 8.73 -1.83
CA GLN A 60 10.90 8.08 -2.96
C GLN A 60 11.72 6.86 -2.55
N TYR A 61 12.32 6.87 -1.35
CA TYR A 61 13.12 5.74 -0.87
C TYR A 61 12.27 4.52 -0.54
N PHE A 62 11.13 4.73 0.12
CA PHE A 62 10.18 3.64 0.35
C PHE A 62 9.57 3.15 -0.95
N ALA A 63 9.19 4.05 -1.87
CA ALA A 63 8.72 3.68 -3.19
C ALA A 63 9.75 2.86 -3.98
N ALA A 64 11.06 3.17 -3.86
CA ALA A 64 12.11 2.38 -4.51
C ALA A 64 12.23 0.97 -3.91
N ILE A 65 12.14 0.83 -2.57
CA ILE A 65 12.11 -0.48 -1.90
C ILE A 65 10.85 -1.24 -2.33
N PHE A 66 9.70 -0.59 -2.32
CA PHE A 66 8.44 -1.15 -2.80
C PHE A 66 8.57 -1.69 -4.22
N CYS A 67 9.02 -0.89 -5.16
CA CYS A 67 9.16 -1.30 -6.56
C CYS A 67 10.12 -2.47 -6.78
N ARG A 68 11.18 -2.54 -5.97
CA ARG A 68 12.16 -3.64 -6.05
C ARG A 68 11.58 -4.97 -5.59
N TYR A 69 10.72 -4.96 -4.57
CA TYR A 69 10.27 -6.18 -3.90
C TYR A 69 8.78 -6.49 -4.07
N SER A 70 7.98 -5.57 -4.61
CA SER A 70 6.54 -5.77 -4.81
C SER A 70 6.20 -7.03 -5.63
N PRO A 71 6.95 -7.40 -6.72
CA PRO A 71 6.63 -8.61 -7.47
C PRO A 71 6.76 -9.88 -6.61
N MET A 72 7.81 -9.95 -5.80
CA MET A 72 8.05 -11.09 -4.91
C MET A 72 6.98 -11.17 -3.81
N ILE A 73 6.71 -10.07 -3.12
CA ILE A 73 5.73 -10.01 -2.04
C ILE A 73 4.32 -10.29 -2.57
N TYR A 74 3.95 -9.70 -3.72
CA TYR A 74 2.64 -9.95 -4.33
C TYR A 74 2.46 -11.42 -4.70
N THR A 75 3.50 -12.06 -5.24
CA THR A 75 3.47 -13.50 -5.56
C THR A 75 3.20 -14.35 -4.31
N LEU A 76 3.90 -14.08 -3.20
CA LEU A 76 3.70 -14.81 -1.93
C LEU A 76 2.27 -14.65 -1.40
N VAL A 77 1.79 -13.41 -1.37
CA VAL A 77 0.44 -13.06 -0.89
C VAL A 77 -0.63 -13.67 -1.79
N ARG A 78 -0.46 -13.58 -3.12
CA ARG A 78 -1.44 -14.08 -4.09
C ARG A 78 -1.63 -15.59 -4.01
N HIS A 79 -0.57 -16.34 -3.74
CA HIS A 79 -0.65 -17.81 -3.53
C HIS A 79 -1.34 -18.19 -2.22
N SER A 80 -1.40 -17.27 -1.26
CA SER A 80 -1.99 -17.52 0.07
C SER A 80 -3.44 -17.04 0.18
N ALA A 81 -3.85 -16.06 -0.64
CA ALA A 81 -5.19 -15.49 -0.62
C ALA A 81 -6.18 -16.33 -1.47
N ARG A 82 -7.45 -16.36 -1.03
CA ARG A 82 -8.52 -17.11 -1.69
C ARG A 82 -9.06 -16.41 -2.95
N SER A 83 -8.96 -15.08 -3.01
CA SER A 83 -9.44 -14.28 -4.13
C SER A 83 -8.44 -13.18 -4.51
N PRO A 84 -8.49 -12.62 -5.73
CA PRO A 84 -7.68 -11.46 -6.10
C PRO A 84 -7.89 -10.26 -5.18
N VAL A 85 -9.14 -9.94 -4.86
CA VAL A 85 -9.50 -8.80 -3.97
C VAL A 85 -8.86 -8.96 -2.58
N GLN A 86 -8.92 -10.17 -2.00
CA GLN A 86 -8.26 -10.45 -0.74
C GLN A 86 -6.73 -10.40 -0.85
N ALA A 87 -6.18 -10.79 -2.01
CA ALA A 87 -4.75 -10.68 -2.25
C ALA A 87 -4.29 -9.22 -2.28
N ASP A 88 -4.99 -8.37 -3.00
CA ASP A 88 -4.69 -6.94 -3.12
C ASP A 88 -4.76 -6.25 -1.75
N TYR A 89 -5.80 -6.56 -0.97
CA TYR A 89 -5.96 -6.04 0.38
C TYR A 89 -4.83 -6.54 1.33
N LEU A 90 -4.55 -7.85 1.34
CA LEU A 90 -3.48 -8.41 2.15
C LEU A 90 -2.10 -7.89 1.75
N PHE A 91 -1.87 -7.68 0.46
CA PHE A 91 -0.65 -7.07 -0.06
C PHE A 91 -0.46 -5.64 0.47
N ALA A 92 -1.53 -4.84 0.44
CA ALA A 92 -1.50 -3.48 0.98
C ALA A 92 -1.25 -3.47 2.50
N MET A 93 -1.95 -4.33 3.25
CA MET A 93 -1.75 -4.48 4.70
C MET A 93 -0.33 -4.95 5.04
N THR A 94 0.24 -5.84 4.23
CA THR A 94 1.63 -6.30 4.41
C THR A 94 2.60 -5.13 4.20
N TRP A 95 2.45 -4.34 3.14
CA TRP A 95 3.31 -3.18 2.89
C TRP A 95 3.14 -2.08 3.95
N ARG A 96 1.92 -1.89 4.44
CA ARG A 96 1.66 -0.99 5.58
C ARG A 96 2.44 -1.45 6.82
N HIS A 97 2.43 -2.72 7.14
CA HIS A 97 3.20 -3.26 8.26
C HIS A 97 4.72 -3.08 8.02
N LEU A 98 5.21 -3.42 6.83
CA LEU A 98 6.60 -3.24 6.44
C LEU A 98 7.07 -1.77 6.52
N PHE A 99 6.21 -0.82 6.17
CA PHE A 99 6.51 0.62 6.26
C PHE A 99 6.93 1.03 7.67
N TYR A 100 6.22 0.58 8.67
CA TYR A 100 6.55 0.90 10.07
C TYR A 100 7.76 0.11 10.57
N GLU A 101 7.86 -1.17 10.25
CA GLU A 101 8.95 -2.03 10.70
C GLU A 101 10.32 -1.65 10.09
N LEU A 102 10.34 -1.22 8.83
CA LEU A 102 11.57 -0.78 8.15
C LEU A 102 12.25 0.41 8.84
N SER A 103 11.48 1.25 9.52
CA SER A 103 12.02 2.43 10.21
C SER A 103 12.98 2.07 11.35
N GLY A 104 12.77 0.92 12.02
CA GLY A 104 13.60 0.41 13.10
C GLY A 104 14.52 -0.75 12.74
N LEU A 105 14.53 -1.18 11.47
CA LEU A 105 15.28 -2.36 11.04
C LEU A 105 16.80 -2.11 11.04
N ASP A 106 17.54 -2.92 11.80
CA ASP A 106 19.00 -2.97 11.72
C ASP A 106 19.46 -4.32 11.14
N LEU A 107 19.89 -4.31 9.88
CA LEU A 107 20.41 -5.48 9.20
C LEU A 107 21.77 -5.97 9.75
N ARG A 108 22.44 -5.13 10.57
CA ARG A 108 23.76 -5.45 11.18
C ARG A 108 23.62 -6.12 12.54
N ALA A 109 22.53 -5.89 13.26
CA ALA A 109 22.33 -6.32 14.66
C ALA A 109 22.15 -7.84 14.82
N THR A 110 21.92 -8.60 13.76
CA THR A 110 21.63 -10.04 13.81
C THR A 110 22.85 -10.95 13.70
N GLY A 111 24.04 -10.42 13.91
CA GLY A 111 25.29 -11.17 13.87
C GLY A 111 25.59 -11.97 15.14
N THR A 112 24.79 -12.98 15.50
CA THR A 112 25.28 -14.07 16.33
C THR A 112 26.07 -15.07 15.46
N ALA A 113 27.21 -15.49 15.93
CA ALA A 113 28.37 -16.09 15.22
C ALA A 113 28.11 -17.36 14.36
N GLN A 114 26.90 -17.68 13.98
CA GLN A 114 26.55 -18.90 13.22
C GLN A 114 25.51 -18.72 12.09
N HIS A 115 25.09 -17.52 11.74
CA HIS A 115 24.07 -17.34 10.71
C HIS A 115 24.52 -16.44 9.56
N THR A 116 24.12 -16.81 8.34
CA THR A 116 24.21 -15.96 7.15
C THR A 116 23.69 -14.56 7.47
N PRO A 117 24.37 -13.50 6.99
CA PRO A 117 23.94 -12.12 7.24
C PRO A 117 22.49 -11.92 6.77
N LEU A 118 21.70 -11.28 7.60
CA LEU A 118 20.30 -10.97 7.27
C LEU A 118 20.28 -10.01 6.08
N THR A 119 19.67 -10.44 4.98
CA THR A 119 19.44 -9.56 3.82
C THR A 119 18.07 -8.91 3.93
N LEU A 120 17.90 -7.73 3.35
CA LEU A 120 16.60 -7.09 3.28
C LEU A 120 15.56 -8.02 2.64
N GLN A 121 15.92 -8.71 1.57
CA GLN A 121 15.05 -9.68 0.91
C GLN A 121 14.58 -10.80 1.85
N SER A 122 15.48 -11.45 2.58
CA SER A 122 15.12 -12.54 3.50
C SER A 122 14.27 -12.04 4.66
N TRP A 123 14.53 -10.83 5.15
CA TRP A 123 13.71 -10.20 6.17
C TRP A 123 12.30 -9.91 5.66
N LEU A 124 12.15 -9.31 4.46
CA LEU A 124 10.86 -9.05 3.84
C LEU A 124 10.03 -10.33 3.64
N ILE A 125 10.66 -11.43 3.19
CA ILE A 125 10.00 -12.73 3.05
C ILE A 125 9.46 -13.21 4.41
N ASN A 126 10.27 -13.14 5.46
CA ASN A 126 9.89 -13.59 6.79
C ASN A 126 8.73 -12.77 7.37
N ILE A 127 8.79 -11.45 7.27
CA ILE A 127 7.68 -10.59 7.72
C ILE A 127 6.41 -10.83 6.89
N THR A 128 6.54 -10.98 5.57
CA THR A 128 5.40 -11.32 4.70
C THR A 128 4.76 -12.63 5.14
N ALA A 129 5.54 -13.66 5.44
CA ALA A 129 5.01 -14.93 5.95
C ALA A 129 4.28 -14.77 7.29
N VAL A 130 4.79 -13.92 8.18
CA VAL A 130 4.10 -13.58 9.45
C VAL A 130 2.77 -12.90 9.19
N CYS A 131 2.74 -11.89 8.27
CA CYS A 131 1.51 -11.20 7.88
C CYS A 131 0.47 -12.18 7.30
N ILE A 132 0.88 -13.05 6.39
CA ILE A 132 0.02 -14.07 5.79
C ILE A 132 -0.57 -14.99 6.86
N ASN A 133 0.26 -15.51 7.78
CA ASN A 133 -0.17 -16.45 8.81
C ASN A 133 -1.08 -15.85 9.89
N ARG A 134 -1.00 -14.53 10.10
CA ARG A 134 -1.82 -13.80 11.09
C ARG A 134 -3.01 -13.09 10.47
N ALA A 135 -3.13 -13.10 9.14
CA ALA A 135 -4.20 -12.37 8.47
C ALA A 135 -5.57 -12.97 8.79
N ASP A 136 -6.43 -12.15 9.37
CA ASP A 136 -7.87 -12.37 9.43
C ASP A 136 -8.52 -11.48 8.38
N LEU A 137 -8.78 -12.06 7.19
CA LEU A 137 -9.22 -11.29 6.04
C LEU A 137 -10.74 -11.16 6.05
N PRO A 138 -11.26 -9.94 5.83
CA PRO A 138 -12.70 -9.71 5.67
C PRO A 138 -13.29 -10.51 4.51
N ALA A 139 -14.61 -10.64 4.49
CA ALA A 139 -15.32 -11.12 3.32
C ALA A 139 -15.06 -10.21 2.11
N VAL A 140 -15.09 -10.77 0.90
CA VAL A 140 -14.76 -10.00 -0.32
C VAL A 140 -15.66 -8.77 -0.48
N GLU A 141 -16.92 -8.91 -0.07
CA GLU A 141 -17.96 -7.86 -0.13
C GLU A 141 -17.70 -6.70 0.83
N GLU A 142 -16.88 -6.91 1.85
CA GLU A 142 -16.52 -5.91 2.85
C GLU A 142 -15.24 -5.16 2.49
N ILE A 143 -14.49 -5.64 1.48
CA ILE A 143 -13.24 -5.04 1.04
C ILE A 143 -13.55 -3.97 -0.01
N HIS A 144 -13.40 -2.72 0.35
CA HIS A 144 -13.55 -1.55 -0.54
C HIS A 144 -12.20 -0.96 -0.99
N TYR A 145 -11.12 -1.69 -0.79
CA TYR A 145 -9.78 -1.29 -1.19
C TYR A 145 -9.55 -1.57 -2.68
N ASP A 146 -9.00 -0.57 -3.38
CA ASP A 146 -8.55 -0.69 -4.77
C ASP A 146 -7.05 -0.37 -4.86
N LEU A 147 -6.27 -1.37 -5.25
CA LEU A 147 -4.81 -1.31 -5.34
C LEU A 147 -4.31 -0.28 -6.36
N GLN A 148 -5.07 -0.05 -7.44
CA GLN A 148 -4.71 0.90 -8.49
C GLN A 148 -4.94 2.35 -8.07
N SER A 149 -6.01 2.59 -7.32
CA SER A 149 -6.34 3.93 -6.83
C SER A 149 -5.48 4.36 -5.65
N ALA A 150 -5.12 3.42 -4.77
CA ALA A 150 -4.33 3.66 -3.57
C ALA A 150 -3.19 2.63 -3.44
N PRO A 151 -2.14 2.72 -4.25
CA PRO A 151 -0.99 1.83 -4.11
C PRO A 151 -0.37 1.94 -2.71
N PRO A 152 0.19 0.85 -2.17
CA PRO A 152 0.62 0.77 -0.78
C PRO A 152 1.52 1.92 -0.30
N PRO A 153 2.50 2.41 -1.05
CA PRO A 153 3.29 3.55 -0.57
C PRO A 153 2.46 4.82 -0.41
N LEU A 154 1.58 5.14 -1.37
CA LEU A 154 0.69 6.30 -1.26
C LEU A 154 -0.20 6.18 -0.03
N TRP A 155 -0.81 5.00 0.19
CA TRP A 155 -1.65 4.76 1.36
C TRP A 155 -0.92 5.02 2.68
N CYS A 156 0.32 4.50 2.83
CA CYS A 156 1.12 4.71 4.04
C CYS A 156 1.38 6.21 4.33
N TYR A 157 1.70 6.99 3.29
CA TYR A 157 1.93 8.43 3.46
C TYR A 157 0.64 9.21 3.72
N ILE A 158 -0.50 8.80 3.12
CA ILE A 158 -1.81 9.39 3.43
C ILE A 158 -2.17 9.12 4.90
N GLU A 159 -1.98 7.91 5.43
CA GLU A 159 -2.22 7.62 6.86
C GLU A 159 -1.38 8.52 7.77
N ARG A 160 -0.10 8.67 7.49
CA ARG A 160 0.76 9.59 8.25
C ARG A 160 0.28 11.05 8.16
N ALA A 161 -0.12 11.49 6.98
CA ALA A 161 -0.63 12.84 6.77
C ALA A 161 -1.95 13.07 7.51
N LEU A 162 -2.85 12.08 7.53
CA LEU A 162 -4.09 12.12 8.31
C LEU A 162 -3.82 12.29 9.82
N ASP A 163 -2.77 11.66 10.35
CA ASP A 163 -2.41 11.80 11.76
C ASP A 163 -1.93 13.21 12.13
N LEU A 164 -1.47 14.00 11.16
CA LEU A 164 -1.06 15.39 11.34
C LEU A 164 -2.23 16.38 11.28
N LEU A 165 -3.39 15.97 10.79
CA LEU A 165 -4.56 16.84 10.73
C LEU A 165 -5.13 17.15 12.13
N PRO A 166 -5.70 18.33 12.33
CA PRO A 166 -6.52 18.62 13.51
C PRO A 166 -7.60 17.54 13.70
N PRO A 167 -7.86 17.06 14.92
CA PRO A 167 -8.74 15.90 15.17
C PRO A 167 -10.13 16.04 14.55
N ALA A 168 -10.72 17.23 14.60
CA ALA A 168 -12.04 17.48 14.01
C ALA A 168 -12.04 17.33 12.48
N LEU A 169 -11.05 17.90 11.80
CA LEU A 169 -10.92 17.78 10.34
C LEU A 169 -10.61 16.34 9.94
N ARG A 170 -9.71 15.66 10.65
CA ARG A 170 -9.41 14.25 10.44
C ARG A 170 -10.67 13.39 10.54
N LEU A 171 -11.49 13.61 11.58
CA LEU A 171 -12.74 12.86 11.76
C LEU A 171 -13.70 13.07 10.58
N MET A 172 -13.90 14.32 10.14
CA MET A 172 -14.78 14.63 9.01
C MET A 172 -14.27 14.01 7.71
N VAL A 173 -12.95 14.08 7.44
CA VAL A 173 -12.32 13.45 6.27
C VAL A 173 -12.52 11.94 6.29
N LEU A 174 -12.31 11.29 7.44
CA LEU A 174 -12.54 9.85 7.59
C LEU A 174 -14.01 9.48 7.39
N MET A 175 -14.95 10.25 7.94
CA MET A 175 -16.39 10.03 7.72
C MET A 175 -16.77 10.13 6.24
N ALA A 176 -16.22 11.11 5.54
CA ALA A 176 -16.48 11.30 4.12
C ALA A 176 -15.87 10.19 3.26
N GLN A 177 -14.61 9.82 3.50
CA GLN A 177 -13.84 8.91 2.64
C GLN A 177 -14.06 7.43 2.99
N THR A 178 -14.08 7.09 4.28
CA THR A 178 -14.18 5.69 4.72
C THR A 178 -15.62 5.21 4.73
N PHE A 179 -16.56 6.07 5.18
CA PHE A 179 -17.97 5.70 5.29
C PHE A 179 -18.82 6.26 4.14
N ASN A 180 -18.22 7.00 3.24
CA ASN A 180 -18.90 7.65 2.10
C ASN A 180 -20.12 8.48 2.55
N TRP A 181 -19.98 9.22 3.67
CA TRP A 181 -21.03 10.04 4.22
C TRP A 181 -21.09 11.39 3.50
N SER A 182 -22.30 11.82 3.19
CA SER A 182 -22.53 13.19 2.70
C SER A 182 -22.33 14.24 3.80
N GLU A 183 -22.05 15.45 3.40
CA GLU A 183 -21.87 16.60 4.30
C GLU A 183 -23.07 16.78 5.25
N THR A 184 -24.29 16.57 4.74
CA THR A 184 -25.52 16.62 5.54
C THR A 184 -25.56 15.53 6.61
N ARG A 185 -25.09 14.30 6.29
CA ARG A 185 -25.03 13.19 7.24
C ARG A 185 -23.98 13.42 8.30
N ILE A 186 -22.82 13.96 7.91
CA ILE A 186 -21.75 14.33 8.84
C ILE A 186 -22.23 15.41 9.78
N ALA A 187 -22.87 16.48 9.28
CA ALA A 187 -23.45 17.54 10.09
C ALA A 187 -24.47 17.02 11.09
N ALA A 188 -25.39 16.16 10.65
CA ALA A 188 -26.41 15.57 11.52
C ALA A 188 -25.78 14.70 12.64
N TYR A 189 -24.73 13.95 12.34
CA TYR A 189 -24.01 13.19 13.34
C TYR A 189 -23.33 14.09 14.39
N LEU A 190 -22.60 15.11 13.94
CA LEU A 190 -21.89 16.04 14.83
C LEU A 190 -22.88 16.86 15.69
N GLN A 191 -24.05 17.24 15.14
CA GLN A 191 -25.11 17.89 15.89
C GLN A 191 -25.68 16.98 16.99
N ALA A 192 -25.82 15.69 16.73
CA ALA A 192 -26.26 14.72 17.72
C ALA A 192 -25.25 14.57 18.87
N GLU A 193 -23.94 14.80 18.60
CA GLU A 193 -22.87 14.82 19.61
C GLU A 193 -22.75 16.19 20.32
N GLY A 194 -23.62 17.16 19.97
CA GLY A 194 -23.69 18.47 20.62
C GLY A 194 -22.91 19.59 19.94
N GLU A 195 -22.33 19.35 18.77
CA GLU A 195 -21.67 20.38 17.99
C GLU A 195 -22.68 21.27 17.26
N VAL A 196 -22.38 22.58 17.17
CA VAL A 196 -23.22 23.51 16.38
C VAL A 196 -22.57 23.71 15.01
N ILE A 197 -22.93 22.87 14.06
CA ILE A 197 -22.34 22.88 12.72
C ILE A 197 -23.41 22.63 11.65
N SER A 198 -23.34 23.39 10.57
CA SER A 198 -24.19 23.21 9.37
C SER A 198 -23.48 22.34 8.31
N SER A 199 -24.23 21.82 7.33
CA SER A 199 -23.66 21.08 6.19
C SER A 199 -22.72 21.96 5.33
N ALA A 200 -22.98 23.27 5.26
CA ALA A 200 -22.10 24.21 4.55
C ALA A 200 -20.75 24.38 5.27
N GLU A 201 -20.75 24.43 6.60
CA GLU A 201 -19.52 24.47 7.39
C GLU A 201 -18.75 23.16 7.31
N VAL A 202 -19.44 22.00 7.33
CA VAL A 202 -18.81 20.69 7.08
C VAL A 202 -18.10 20.68 5.73
N ARG A 203 -18.74 21.19 4.66
CA ARG A 203 -18.10 21.32 3.34
C ARG A 203 -16.81 22.13 3.39
N THR A 204 -16.85 23.28 4.05
CA THR A 204 -15.66 24.15 4.19
C THR A 204 -14.56 23.44 4.98
N HIS A 205 -14.92 22.73 6.06
CA HIS A 205 -13.96 21.97 6.85
C HIS A 205 -13.37 20.77 6.06
N LEU A 206 -14.16 20.10 5.24
CA LEU A 206 -13.66 19.02 4.36
C LEU A 206 -12.67 19.57 3.32
N GLN A 207 -12.98 20.72 2.69
CA GLN A 207 -12.06 21.37 1.74
C GLN A 207 -10.74 21.74 2.42
N GLU A 208 -10.80 22.31 3.62
CA GLU A 208 -9.61 22.63 4.40
C GLU A 208 -8.87 21.36 4.85
N GLY A 209 -9.58 20.31 5.27
CA GLY A 209 -8.98 19.03 5.61
C GLY A 209 -8.23 18.39 4.44
N TYR A 210 -8.79 18.41 3.22
CA TYR A 210 -8.13 17.91 2.03
C TYR A 210 -6.91 18.75 1.64
N ARG A 211 -7.00 20.07 1.73
CA ARG A 211 -5.88 20.97 1.48
C ARG A 211 -4.71 20.69 2.42
N LEU A 212 -4.98 20.60 3.74
CA LEU A 212 -3.97 20.28 4.73
C LEU A 212 -3.40 18.87 4.57
N LEU A 213 -4.23 17.90 4.17
CA LEU A 213 -3.79 16.54 3.87
C LEU A 213 -2.78 16.53 2.72
N GLU A 214 -3.07 17.26 1.64
CA GLU A 214 -2.18 17.38 0.49
C GLU A 214 -0.87 18.08 0.86
N GLU A 215 -0.94 19.16 1.66
CA GLU A 215 0.24 19.88 2.14
C GLU A 215 1.11 19.04 3.08
N ALA A 216 0.50 18.16 3.88
CA ALA A 216 1.19 17.26 4.79
C ALA A 216 1.90 16.10 4.07
N LEU A 217 1.53 15.80 2.81
CA LEU A 217 2.23 14.81 2.02
C LEU A 217 3.61 15.31 1.60
N PRO A 218 4.67 14.47 1.67
CA PRO A 218 5.98 14.80 1.14
C PRO A 218 5.91 15.24 -0.34
N GLU A 219 6.76 16.19 -0.73
CA GLU A 219 6.77 16.74 -2.09
C GLU A 219 7.02 15.66 -3.16
N ASP A 220 7.93 14.73 -2.89
CA ASP A 220 8.24 13.62 -3.77
C ASP A 220 7.08 12.60 -3.87
N VAL A 221 6.31 12.38 -2.79
CA VAL A 221 5.08 11.58 -2.84
C VAL A 221 4.04 12.25 -3.73
N ARG A 222 3.84 13.56 -3.57
CA ARG A 222 2.94 14.32 -4.46
C ARG A 222 3.41 14.24 -5.91
N ALA A 223 4.71 14.39 -6.16
CA ALA A 223 5.27 14.29 -7.51
C ALA A 223 5.06 12.90 -8.14
N ILE A 224 5.26 11.83 -7.37
CA ILE A 224 5.17 10.44 -7.84
C ILE A 224 3.72 10.03 -8.10
N TYR A 225 2.79 10.40 -7.22
CA TYR A 225 1.44 9.82 -7.19
C TYR A 225 0.33 10.77 -7.61
N LEU A 226 0.52 12.10 -7.49
CA LEU A 226 -0.54 13.08 -7.69
C LEU A 226 -0.32 13.96 -8.92
N GLN A 227 0.90 14.04 -9.48
CA GLN A 227 1.13 14.81 -10.72
C GLN A 227 0.42 14.12 -11.89
N GLY A 228 -0.61 14.79 -12.45
CA GLY A 228 -1.44 14.30 -13.54
C GLY A 228 -2.77 13.69 -13.10
N ARG A 229 -3.03 13.56 -11.80
CA ARG A 229 -4.38 13.37 -11.24
C ARG A 229 -4.81 14.72 -10.68
N GLU A 230 -5.59 15.50 -11.43
CA GLU A 230 -6.42 16.50 -10.79
C GLU A 230 -7.27 15.72 -9.77
N PHE A 231 -7.20 16.10 -8.49
CA PHE A 231 -8.16 15.61 -7.51
C PHE A 231 -9.52 16.02 -8.07
N ASP A 232 -10.24 15.04 -8.60
CA ASP A 232 -11.50 15.24 -9.28
C ASP A 232 -12.54 15.67 -8.23
N THR A 233 -12.50 16.96 -7.90
CA THR A 233 -13.51 17.62 -7.07
C THR A 233 -14.90 17.55 -7.74
N GLN A 234 -14.98 17.14 -9.01
CA GLN A 234 -16.22 16.96 -9.74
C GLN A 234 -17.05 15.75 -9.24
N ASN A 235 -16.43 14.73 -8.68
CA ASN A 235 -17.17 13.60 -8.10
C ASN A 235 -17.96 13.96 -6.83
N LEU A 236 -17.62 15.07 -6.17
CA LEU A 236 -18.41 15.60 -5.04
C LEU A 236 -19.73 16.26 -5.52
N GLU A 237 -19.76 16.80 -6.74
CA GLU A 237 -20.97 17.44 -7.27
C GLU A 237 -21.98 16.43 -7.85
N GLU A 238 -21.54 15.31 -8.38
CA GLU A 238 -22.44 14.27 -8.91
C GLU A 238 -23.09 13.42 -7.81
N SER A 239 -22.43 13.17 -6.71
CA SER A 239 -23.02 12.47 -5.55
C SER A 239 -24.09 13.31 -4.84
N SER A 240 -24.08 14.64 -5.00
CA SER A 240 -25.07 15.54 -4.39
C SER A 240 -26.36 15.67 -5.21
N ARG A 241 -26.41 15.09 -6.42
CA ARG A 241 -27.57 15.15 -7.35
C ARG A 241 -28.33 13.85 -7.45
N ARG A 242 -27.96 12.81 -6.71
CA ARG A 242 -28.72 11.55 -6.59
C ARG A 242 -29.24 11.37 -5.17
#